data_3947ccb788c70fb7f730f47c4f5cb476
#
_entry.id   3947ccb788c70fb7f730f47c4f5cb476
#
_cell.length_a   1.000
_cell.length_b   1.000
_cell.length_c   1.000
_cell.angle_alpha   90.00
_cell.angle_beta   90.00
_cell.angle_gamma   90.00
#
_symmetry.space_group_name_H-M   'P 1'
#
loop_
_entity.id
_entity.type
_entity.pdbx_description
1 polymer ?
#
loop_
_entity_poly.entity_id
_entity_poly.type
_entity_poly.pdbx_seq_one_letter_code
_entity_poly.pdbx_strand_id
1 'polypeptide(L)'
;MARYVTTVRTAKTPKEAFAYMADLRNFAEWDPGVKAVRQVEGSGGGPDSVFDVTVAGIGRDLTLRYETEEYDAPRNLLVVARSTVFTSIDRITVEPDGTGSVVTYDADLRLNGVLRVGDLGLRLMFGQIGDRAAAGLRRVLGAQVA
;
A
#
# COMPACT_ATOMS: atom_id res chain seq x y z
N MET A 1 -8.46 15.38 1.36
CA MET A 1 -7.33 14.50 1.75
C MET A 1 -7.87 13.33 2.55
N ALA A 2 -7.56 12.13 2.14
CA ALA A 2 -8.00 10.93 2.83
C ALA A 2 -6.77 10.12 3.25
N ARG A 3 -6.71 9.73 4.52
CA ARG A 3 -5.58 8.99 5.08
C ARG A 3 -6.08 7.77 5.84
N TYR A 4 -5.40 6.67 5.64
CA TYR A 4 -5.69 5.43 6.35
C TYR A 4 -4.40 4.82 6.88
N VAL A 5 -4.39 4.49 8.17
CA VAL A 5 -3.22 3.89 8.81
C VAL A 5 -3.64 2.60 9.47
N THR A 6 -2.90 1.53 9.23
CA THR A 6 -3.10 0.26 9.92
C THR A 6 -1.77 -0.32 10.35
N THR A 7 -1.78 -1.06 11.47
CA THR A 7 -0.59 -1.71 12.02
C THR A 7 -0.89 -3.18 12.22
N VAL A 8 0.00 -4.04 11.75
CA VAL A 8 -0.16 -5.49 11.82
C VAL A 8 1.11 -6.13 12.36
N ARG A 9 0.94 -7.06 13.31
CA ARG A 9 2.04 -7.90 13.80
C ARG A 9 2.16 -9.14 12.93
N THR A 10 3.39 -9.58 12.71
CA THR A 10 3.69 -10.78 11.92
C THR A 10 4.85 -11.55 12.55
N ALA A 11 4.85 -12.87 12.37
CA ALA A 11 5.96 -13.72 12.77
C ALA A 11 7.17 -13.59 11.83
N LYS A 12 6.99 -12.97 10.65
CA LYS A 12 8.09 -12.74 9.71
C LYS A 12 9.13 -11.82 10.32
N THR A 13 10.41 -12.08 10.01
CA THR A 13 11.49 -11.18 10.42
C THR A 13 11.32 -9.83 9.71
N PRO A 14 11.94 -8.75 10.24
CA PRO A 14 11.87 -7.45 9.55
C PRO A 14 12.28 -7.52 8.09
N LYS A 15 13.32 -8.28 7.78
CA LYS A 15 13.80 -8.45 6.41
C LYS A 15 12.74 -9.12 5.53
N GLU A 16 12.11 -10.18 6.02
CA GLU A 16 11.08 -10.91 5.29
C GLU A 16 9.81 -10.09 5.11
N ALA A 17 9.37 -9.41 6.18
CA ALA A 17 8.18 -8.58 6.14
C ALA A 17 8.37 -7.40 5.18
N PHE A 18 9.53 -6.76 5.25
CA PHE A 18 9.85 -5.63 4.35
C PHE A 18 9.91 -6.09 2.90
N ALA A 19 10.57 -7.21 2.61
CA ALA A 19 10.66 -7.74 1.25
C ALA A 19 9.28 -8.05 0.67
N TYR A 20 8.39 -8.60 1.50
CA TYR A 20 7.02 -8.89 1.10
C TYR A 20 6.26 -7.60 0.75
N MET A 21 6.35 -6.59 1.60
CA MET A 21 5.63 -5.32 1.41
C MET A 21 6.21 -4.48 0.29
N ALA A 22 7.51 -4.56 0.05
CA ALA A 22 8.20 -3.75 -0.97
C ALA A 22 7.89 -4.21 -2.40
N ASP A 23 7.49 -5.46 -2.57
CA ASP A 23 7.08 -5.99 -3.86
C ASP A 23 5.56 -5.81 -3.98
N LEU A 24 5.14 -4.76 -4.69
CA LEU A 24 3.73 -4.39 -4.79
C LEU A 24 2.87 -5.42 -5.52
N ARG A 25 3.48 -6.39 -6.21
CA ARG A 25 2.73 -7.51 -6.79
C ARG A 25 1.98 -8.27 -5.69
N ASN A 26 2.50 -8.28 -4.48
CA ASN A 26 1.85 -8.91 -3.32
C ASN A 26 0.61 -8.16 -2.84
N PHE A 27 0.42 -6.90 -3.24
CA PHE A 27 -0.77 -6.13 -2.87
C PHE A 27 -2.06 -6.82 -3.34
N ALA A 28 -2.01 -7.52 -4.47
CA ALA A 28 -3.17 -8.25 -4.96
C ALA A 28 -3.59 -9.41 -4.03
N GLU A 29 -2.69 -9.86 -3.16
CA GLU A 29 -2.99 -10.94 -2.21
C GLU A 29 -3.80 -10.48 -1.01
N TRP A 30 -3.59 -9.24 -0.56
CA TRP A 30 -4.22 -8.78 0.67
C TRP A 30 -5.20 -7.61 0.49
N ASP A 31 -5.10 -6.85 -0.59
CA ASP A 31 -5.99 -5.71 -0.83
C ASP A 31 -7.07 -6.12 -1.84
N PRO A 32 -8.33 -6.29 -1.40
CA PRO A 32 -9.41 -6.70 -2.31
C PRO A 32 -9.75 -5.64 -3.36
N GLY A 33 -9.32 -4.38 -3.16
CA GLY A 33 -9.48 -3.32 -4.17
C GLY A 33 -8.49 -3.42 -5.31
N VAL A 34 -7.40 -4.17 -5.13
CA VAL A 34 -6.37 -4.36 -6.16
C VAL A 34 -6.74 -5.55 -7.03
N LYS A 35 -6.92 -5.29 -8.33
CA LYS A 35 -7.27 -6.34 -9.29
C LYS A 35 -6.06 -7.01 -9.92
N ALA A 36 -5.01 -6.24 -10.19
CA ALA A 36 -3.80 -6.75 -10.81
C ALA A 36 -2.64 -5.80 -10.53
N VAL A 37 -1.43 -6.34 -10.51
CA VAL A 37 -0.21 -5.56 -10.40
C VAL A 37 0.78 -6.07 -11.43
N ARG A 38 1.39 -5.14 -12.18
CA ARG A 38 2.43 -5.45 -13.15
C ARG A 38 3.67 -4.66 -12.81
N GLN A 39 4.80 -5.32 -12.71
CA GLN A 39 6.07 -4.62 -12.50
C GLN A 39 6.57 -4.05 -13.82
N VAL A 40 6.82 -2.75 -13.83
CA VAL A 40 7.25 -2.00 -15.03
C VAL A 40 8.77 -1.91 -15.07
N GLU A 41 9.39 -1.63 -13.93
CA GLU A 41 10.84 -1.53 -13.80
C GLU A 41 11.30 -2.23 -12.54
N GLY A 42 12.52 -2.73 -12.56
CA GLY A 42 13.13 -3.42 -11.44
C GLY A 42 12.79 -4.91 -11.41
N SER A 43 13.16 -5.56 -10.31
CA SER A 43 12.92 -6.99 -10.08
C SER A 43 12.57 -7.18 -8.61
N GLY A 44 11.27 -7.32 -8.32
CA GLY A 44 10.79 -7.36 -6.93
C GLY A 44 10.87 -5.97 -6.29
N GLY A 45 10.95 -5.92 -4.96
CA GLY A 45 11.14 -4.66 -4.24
C GLY A 45 12.55 -4.13 -4.42
N GLY A 46 12.68 -2.82 -4.54
CA GLY A 46 13.98 -2.17 -4.66
C GLY A 46 13.83 -0.67 -4.90
N PRO A 47 14.94 0.09 -4.81
CA PRO A 47 14.87 1.56 -4.91
C PRO A 47 14.43 2.06 -6.27
N ASP A 48 14.61 1.26 -7.32
CA ASP A 48 14.23 1.64 -8.70
C ASP A 48 12.97 0.95 -9.18
N SER A 49 12.24 0.27 -8.29
CA SER A 49 11.06 -0.50 -8.68
C SER A 49 9.88 0.40 -9.02
N VAL A 50 9.20 0.08 -10.12
CA VAL A 50 7.99 0.77 -10.59
C VAL A 50 6.94 -0.29 -10.89
N PHE A 51 5.72 -0.05 -10.41
CA PHE A 51 4.61 -0.98 -10.56
C PHE A 51 3.37 -0.28 -11.09
N ASP A 52 2.66 -0.91 -12.02
CA ASP A 52 1.32 -0.50 -12.42
C ASP A 52 0.32 -1.32 -11.60
N VAL A 53 -0.45 -0.63 -10.78
CA VAL A 53 -1.44 -1.23 -9.90
C VAL A 53 -2.83 -0.89 -10.41
N THR A 54 -3.60 -1.91 -10.81
CA THR A 54 -4.96 -1.73 -11.27
C THR A 54 -5.92 -1.93 -10.12
N VAL A 55 -6.70 -0.90 -9.83
CA VAL A 55 -7.66 -0.90 -8.73
C VAL A 55 -9.08 -0.70 -9.25
N ALA A 56 -10.06 -1.21 -8.48
CA ALA A 56 -11.46 -0.98 -8.79
C ALA A 56 -11.81 0.48 -8.54
N GLY A 57 -12.34 1.15 -9.55
CA GLY A 57 -12.82 2.52 -9.45
C GLY A 57 -14.33 2.58 -9.61
N ILE A 58 -14.88 3.79 -9.56
CA ILE A 58 -16.31 4.02 -9.78
C ILE A 58 -16.57 3.97 -11.29
N GLY A 59 -17.33 2.96 -11.72
CA GLY A 59 -17.70 2.79 -13.12
C GLY A 59 -16.64 2.13 -14.02
N ARG A 60 -15.38 2.16 -13.61
CA ARG A 60 -14.30 1.51 -14.36
C ARG A 60 -13.08 1.31 -13.47
N ASP A 61 -12.18 0.43 -13.89
CA ASP A 61 -10.91 0.22 -13.21
C ASP A 61 -9.94 1.36 -13.53
N LEU A 62 -9.07 1.63 -12.57
CA LEU A 62 -8.01 2.64 -12.71
C LEU A 62 -6.65 1.96 -12.55
N THR A 63 -5.69 2.37 -13.37
CA THR A 63 -4.31 1.91 -13.23
C THR A 63 -3.45 3.04 -12.70
N LEU A 64 -2.78 2.77 -11.57
CA LEU A 64 -1.94 3.72 -10.88
C LEU A 64 -0.50 3.27 -11.02
N ARG A 65 0.37 4.17 -11.48
CA ARG A 65 1.81 3.87 -11.56
C ARG A 65 2.48 4.33 -10.28
N TYR A 66 2.90 3.36 -9.48
CA TYR A 66 3.64 3.59 -8.23
C TYR A 66 5.14 3.54 -8.49
N GLU A 67 5.82 4.60 -8.08
CA GLU A 67 7.27 4.67 -8.10
C GLU A 67 7.79 4.56 -6.68
N THR A 68 8.86 3.81 -6.47
CA THR A 68 9.52 3.71 -5.17
C THR A 68 10.40 4.94 -4.99
N GLU A 69 10.06 5.81 -4.04
CA GLU A 69 10.77 7.07 -3.82
C GLU A 69 11.72 7.00 -2.63
N GLU A 70 11.40 6.21 -1.61
CA GLU A 70 12.30 5.96 -0.49
C GLU A 70 12.39 4.47 -0.28
N TYR A 71 13.58 3.97 -0.13
CA TYR A 71 13.82 2.56 0.09
C TYR A 71 14.98 2.41 1.08
N ASP A 72 14.62 2.22 2.34
CA ASP A 72 15.58 2.00 3.42
C ASP A 72 15.27 0.65 4.07
N ALA A 73 15.78 -0.40 3.47
CA ALA A 73 15.53 -1.77 3.91
C ALA A 73 16.27 -2.04 5.23
N PRO A 74 15.65 -2.72 6.17
CA PRO A 74 14.30 -3.28 6.13
C PRO A 74 13.26 -2.45 6.92
N ARG A 75 13.37 -1.14 6.96
CA ARG A 75 12.61 -0.29 7.86
C ARG A 75 11.57 0.60 7.21
N ASN A 76 11.89 1.22 6.08
CA ASN A 76 11.07 2.29 5.52
C ASN A 76 10.97 2.19 4.00
N LEU A 77 9.75 2.33 3.52
CA LEU A 77 9.43 2.31 2.10
C LEU A 77 8.42 3.42 1.84
N LEU A 78 8.65 4.21 0.80
CA LEU A 78 7.69 5.18 0.32
C LEU A 78 7.44 4.93 -1.16
N VAL A 79 6.19 4.65 -1.52
CA VAL A 79 5.77 4.50 -2.91
C VAL A 79 4.72 5.55 -3.21
N VAL A 80 4.81 6.17 -4.37
CA VAL A 80 3.95 7.28 -4.76
C VAL A 80 3.42 7.09 -6.15
N ALA A 81 2.10 7.23 -6.30
CA ALA A 81 1.43 7.26 -7.60
C ALA A 81 0.87 8.66 -7.84
N ARG A 82 1.23 9.26 -8.97
CA ARG A 82 0.78 10.61 -9.34
C ARG A 82 -0.03 10.55 -10.62
N SER A 83 -1.18 11.21 -10.60
CA SER A 83 -2.01 11.39 -11.77
C SER A 83 -2.53 12.82 -11.82
N THR A 84 -3.23 13.18 -12.89
CA THR A 84 -3.86 14.50 -13.00
C THR A 84 -5.00 14.66 -12.00
N VAL A 85 -5.62 13.54 -11.57
CA VAL A 85 -6.80 13.54 -10.70
C VAL A 85 -6.39 13.52 -9.23
N PHE A 86 -5.40 12.70 -8.87
CA PHE A 86 -4.99 12.55 -7.48
C PHE A 86 -3.54 12.09 -7.36
N THR A 87 -3.06 12.14 -6.11
CA THR A 87 -1.76 11.59 -5.72
C THR A 87 -1.98 10.63 -4.56
N SER A 88 -1.45 9.43 -4.67
CA SER A 88 -1.49 8.43 -3.61
C SER A 88 -0.07 8.26 -3.05
N ILE A 89 0.07 8.45 -1.74
CA ILE A 89 1.36 8.38 -1.05
C ILE A 89 1.24 7.29 0.00
N ASP A 90 1.97 6.20 -0.18
CA ASP A 90 1.90 5.06 0.71
C ASP A 90 3.25 4.87 1.38
N ARG A 91 3.26 5.02 2.70
CA ARG A 91 4.45 4.76 3.51
C ARG A 91 4.28 3.47 4.27
N ILE A 92 5.28 2.61 4.18
CA ILE A 92 5.30 1.33 4.88
C ILE A 92 6.54 1.32 5.77
N THR A 93 6.33 1.08 7.05
CA THR A 93 7.42 0.95 8.00
C THR A 93 7.38 -0.43 8.64
N VAL A 94 8.55 -0.97 8.96
CA VAL A 94 8.69 -2.27 9.59
C VAL A 94 9.60 -2.11 10.78
N GLU A 95 9.14 -2.56 11.94
CA GLU A 95 9.93 -2.52 13.18
C GLU A 95 10.06 -3.93 13.76
N PRO A 96 11.22 -4.25 14.35
CA PRO A 96 11.38 -5.55 15.02
C PRO A 96 10.42 -5.67 16.22
N ASP A 97 9.90 -6.86 16.43
CA ASP A 97 9.05 -7.18 17.58
C ASP A 97 9.39 -8.61 18.02
N GLY A 98 10.31 -8.74 18.97
CA GLY A 98 10.84 -10.05 19.34
C GLY A 98 11.53 -10.72 18.17
N THR A 99 11.05 -11.90 17.78
CA THR A 99 11.54 -12.62 16.58
C THR A 99 10.78 -12.26 15.33
N GLY A 100 9.66 -11.55 15.47
CA GLY A 100 8.83 -11.11 14.37
C GLY A 100 8.95 -9.62 14.11
N SER A 101 7.87 -9.02 13.61
CA SER A 101 7.86 -7.63 13.19
C SER A 101 6.50 -6.98 13.39
N VAL A 102 6.50 -5.65 13.41
CA VAL A 102 5.30 -4.83 13.32
C VAL A 102 5.37 -4.05 12.01
N VAL A 103 4.37 -4.23 11.16
CA VAL A 103 4.25 -3.54 9.87
C VAL A 103 3.19 -2.45 9.99
N THR A 104 3.55 -1.22 9.67
CA THR A 104 2.61 -0.10 9.61
C THR A 104 2.45 0.33 8.16
N TYR A 105 1.20 0.37 7.70
CA TYR A 105 0.83 0.83 6.37
C TYR A 105 0.06 2.13 6.51
N ASP A 106 0.59 3.21 5.93
CA ASP A 106 0.04 4.56 6.02
C ASP A 106 -0.21 5.06 4.60
N ALA A 107 -1.47 5.07 4.19
CA ALA A 107 -1.88 5.50 2.86
C ALA A 107 -2.54 6.88 2.95
N ASP A 108 -2.08 7.80 2.10
CA ASP A 108 -2.58 9.16 2.02
C ASP A 108 -3.00 9.43 0.57
N LEU A 109 -4.29 9.65 0.36
CA LEU A 109 -4.85 9.93 -0.96
C LEU A 109 -5.29 11.38 -1.03
N ARG A 110 -4.73 12.13 -1.97
CA ARG A 110 -5.00 13.57 -2.16
C ARG A 110 -5.61 13.81 -3.53
N LEU A 111 -6.77 14.46 -3.54
CA LEU A 111 -7.38 14.92 -4.79
C LEU A 111 -6.73 16.24 -5.24
N ASN A 112 -6.58 16.40 -6.53
CA ASN A 112 -5.95 17.58 -7.12
C ASN A 112 -7.01 18.60 -7.53
N GLY A 113 -6.71 19.88 -7.29
CA GLY A 113 -7.48 21.01 -7.81
C GLY A 113 -8.95 21.03 -7.38
N VAL A 114 -9.83 21.23 -8.36
CA VAL A 114 -11.26 21.39 -8.14
C VAL A 114 -11.94 20.13 -7.60
N LEU A 115 -11.27 18.99 -7.69
CA LEU A 115 -11.81 17.71 -7.20
C LEU A 115 -11.87 17.63 -5.68
N ARG A 116 -11.29 18.59 -4.99
CA ARG A 116 -11.35 18.66 -3.52
C ARG A 116 -12.77 18.76 -2.97
N VAL A 117 -13.72 19.24 -3.77
CA VAL A 117 -15.13 19.33 -3.33
C VAL A 117 -15.73 17.95 -3.03
N GLY A 118 -15.15 16.88 -3.59
CA GLY A 118 -15.58 15.51 -3.31
C GLY A 118 -14.85 14.86 -2.15
N ASP A 119 -14.02 15.59 -1.40
CA ASP A 119 -13.13 15.03 -0.40
C ASP A 119 -13.85 14.32 0.75
N LEU A 120 -15.01 14.83 1.18
CA LEU A 120 -15.79 14.20 2.25
C LEU A 120 -16.27 12.80 1.85
N GLY A 121 -16.83 12.67 0.65
CA GLY A 121 -17.26 11.37 0.13
C GLY A 121 -16.09 10.43 -0.07
N LEU A 122 -14.95 10.96 -0.51
CA LEU A 122 -13.72 10.19 -0.68
C LEU A 122 -13.24 9.65 0.66
N ARG A 123 -13.28 10.45 1.72
CA ARG A 123 -12.85 10.00 3.06
C ARG A 123 -13.68 8.82 3.55
N LEU A 124 -15.01 8.89 3.37
CA LEU A 124 -15.90 7.80 3.77
C LEU A 124 -15.62 6.53 2.98
N MET A 125 -15.49 6.67 1.66
CA MET A 125 -15.18 5.53 0.78
C MET A 125 -13.79 4.95 1.08
N PHE A 126 -12.80 5.81 1.29
CA PHE A 126 -11.44 5.38 1.57
C PHE A 126 -11.34 4.63 2.90
N GLY A 127 -12.11 5.05 3.91
CA GLY A 127 -12.18 4.32 5.17
C GLY A 127 -12.66 2.89 4.99
N GLN A 128 -13.69 2.67 4.17
CA GLN A 128 -14.20 1.32 3.89
C GLN A 128 -13.18 0.49 3.10
N ILE A 129 -12.55 1.10 2.09
CA ILE A 129 -11.50 0.43 1.30
C ILE A 129 -10.32 0.06 2.21
N GLY A 130 -9.92 0.98 3.08
CA GLY A 130 -8.83 0.75 4.03
C GLY A 130 -9.14 -0.36 5.02
N ASP A 131 -10.38 -0.43 5.53
CA ASP A 131 -10.79 -1.50 6.45
C ASP A 131 -10.68 -2.87 5.79
N ARG A 132 -11.06 -3.00 4.53
CA ARG A 132 -10.95 -4.25 3.78
C ARG A 132 -9.49 -4.62 3.52
N ALA A 133 -8.68 -3.65 3.16
CA ALA A 133 -7.25 -3.85 2.94
C ALA A 133 -6.55 -4.25 4.24
N ALA A 134 -6.88 -3.59 5.36
CA ALA A 134 -6.34 -3.92 6.67
C ALA A 134 -6.71 -5.34 7.09
N ALA A 135 -7.95 -5.76 6.87
CA ALA A 135 -8.39 -7.12 7.16
C ALA A 135 -7.60 -8.14 6.33
N GLY A 136 -7.40 -7.85 5.04
CA GLY A 136 -6.60 -8.70 4.16
C GLY A 136 -5.15 -8.78 4.59
N LEU A 137 -4.56 -7.67 4.98
CA LEU A 137 -3.18 -7.61 5.44
C LEU A 137 -3.00 -8.42 6.73
N ARG A 138 -3.94 -8.31 7.67
CA ARG A 138 -3.93 -9.12 8.88
C ARG A 138 -4.04 -10.60 8.55
N ARG A 139 -4.86 -10.96 7.58
CA ARG A 139 -5.03 -12.35 7.16
C ARG A 139 -3.73 -12.93 6.59
N VAL A 140 -3.03 -12.16 5.77
CA VAL A 140 -1.80 -12.63 5.11
C VAL A 140 -0.61 -12.62 6.08
N LEU A 141 -0.40 -11.53 6.83
CA LEU A 141 0.74 -11.40 7.74
C LEU A 141 0.44 -11.98 9.12
N GLY A 142 -0.75 -11.71 9.65
CA GLY A 142 -1.14 -12.14 10.99
C GLY A 142 -1.30 -13.65 11.12
N ALA A 143 -1.68 -14.35 10.05
CA ALA A 143 -1.80 -15.80 10.04
C ALA A 143 -0.46 -16.50 10.27
N GLN A 144 0.65 -15.78 10.16
CA GLN A 144 1.99 -16.28 10.45
C GLN A 144 2.29 -16.28 11.95
N VAL A 145 1.48 -15.61 12.75
CA VAL A 145 1.64 -15.50 14.21
C VAL A 145 0.78 -16.57 14.84
N ALA A 146 1.36 -17.70 15.09
CA ALA A 146 0.67 -18.83 15.71
C ALA A 146 1.01 -18.94 17.19
#